data_3a77e636e69293215e10aaf667aebb4d
#
_entry.id   3a77e636e69293215e10aaf667aebb4d
#
_cell.length_a   1.000
_cell.length_b   1.000
_cell.length_c   1.000
_cell.angle_alpha   90.00
_cell.angle_beta   90.00
_cell.angle_gamma   90.00
#
_symmetry.space_group_name_H-M   'P 1'
#
loop_
_entity.id
_entity.type
_entity.pdbx_description
1 polymer ?
#
loop_
_entity_poly.entity_id
_entity_poly.type
_entity_poly.pdbx_seq_one_letter_code
_entity_poly.pdbx_strand_id
1 'polypeptide(L)'
;HVTNLNDAGPGSFRDAVSKPWRIIVFDVSGVIKLSKDPIVLKSNQTILGHTAPGDGIVLYNGRVSASGAHNLIVRFLRIRMGAAYPSDQVDACGAANGADMIFDHCSITWGRDECFSINPDGKGTAPKNITIQNSIIGQGLQNHSCGGLMQTDISNGCTIFRNLYIDNKTRNPKVKGLNQFVNNVVYNWGSGAAYNMSGDSQGKSETTIENNYFIVGPCHNWQNVAQPDESIKTEYVPMSPARPFIGGNSNFNTYCKGNYYDNNKDGALDGIEITQENWSQYCSGSPVFLEARSDLHPIIRSQKSAQEAYEWVVEKVGAYLPVRDEVDKYLIDEL
;
A
#
# COMPACT_ATOMS: atom_id res chain seq x y z
N HIS A 1 -13.98 -19.45 -15.09
CA HIS A 1 -15.06 -18.79 -14.35
C HIS A 1 -15.08 -19.20 -12.88
N VAL A 2 -15.36 -18.25 -12.00
CA VAL A 2 -15.68 -18.49 -10.59
C VAL A 2 -17.20 -18.51 -10.46
N THR A 3 -17.75 -19.66 -10.14
CA THR A 3 -19.20 -19.92 -10.20
C THR A 3 -19.85 -20.15 -8.83
N ASN A 4 -19.04 -20.14 -7.74
CA ASN A 4 -19.54 -20.26 -6.38
C ASN A 4 -18.60 -19.53 -5.38
N LEU A 5 -19.06 -19.35 -4.15
CA LEU A 5 -18.36 -18.66 -3.07
C LEU A 5 -17.60 -19.59 -2.12
N ASN A 6 -17.46 -20.87 -2.47
CA ASN A 6 -16.72 -21.83 -1.65
C ASN A 6 -15.22 -21.49 -1.66
N ASP A 7 -14.52 -21.77 -0.55
CA ASP A 7 -13.06 -21.60 -0.48
C ASP A 7 -12.33 -22.53 -1.45
N ALA A 8 -12.81 -23.77 -1.64
CA ALA A 8 -12.16 -24.77 -2.46
C ALA A 8 -13.16 -25.63 -3.22
N GLY A 9 -12.67 -26.44 -4.15
CA GLY A 9 -13.47 -27.32 -5.00
C GLY A 9 -13.76 -26.72 -6.37
N PRO A 10 -14.40 -27.49 -7.24
CA PRO A 10 -14.70 -27.05 -8.62
C PRO A 10 -15.51 -25.76 -8.64
N GLY A 11 -15.09 -24.81 -9.50
CA GLY A 11 -15.74 -23.51 -9.68
C GLY A 11 -15.46 -22.49 -8.59
N SER A 12 -14.65 -22.79 -7.56
CA SER A 12 -14.18 -21.82 -6.58
C SER A 12 -13.08 -20.91 -7.15
N PHE A 13 -12.82 -19.78 -6.48
CA PHE A 13 -11.70 -18.91 -6.86
C PHE A 13 -10.35 -19.64 -6.75
N ARG A 14 -10.14 -20.43 -5.70
CA ARG A 14 -8.93 -21.25 -5.52
C ARG A 14 -8.71 -22.22 -6.68
N ASP A 15 -9.76 -22.87 -7.18
CA ASP A 15 -9.68 -23.72 -8.37
C ASP A 15 -9.37 -22.90 -9.63
N ALA A 16 -10.03 -21.77 -9.80
CA ALA A 16 -9.83 -20.89 -10.96
C ALA A 16 -8.38 -20.42 -11.09
N VAL A 17 -7.70 -20.06 -9.97
CA VAL A 17 -6.31 -19.61 -9.98
C VAL A 17 -5.28 -20.74 -9.85
N SER A 18 -5.69 -21.98 -9.76
CA SER A 18 -4.79 -23.13 -9.51
C SER A 18 -3.80 -23.44 -10.64
N LYS A 19 -4.07 -22.99 -11.87
CA LYS A 19 -3.26 -23.23 -13.06
C LYS A 19 -2.90 -21.94 -13.79
N PRO A 20 -1.70 -21.85 -14.38
CA PRO A 20 -1.32 -20.68 -15.19
C PRO A 20 -2.13 -20.59 -16.48
N TRP A 21 -1.94 -19.49 -17.21
CA TRP A 21 -2.54 -19.23 -18.53
C TRP A 21 -4.07 -19.14 -18.48
N ARG A 22 -4.60 -18.39 -17.51
CA ARG A 22 -6.04 -18.21 -17.34
C ARG A 22 -6.43 -16.75 -17.26
N ILE A 23 -7.56 -16.43 -17.88
CA ILE A 23 -8.34 -15.22 -17.56
C ILE A 23 -9.44 -15.64 -16.60
N ILE A 24 -9.42 -15.07 -15.40
CA ILE A 24 -10.34 -15.41 -14.30
C ILE A 24 -11.42 -14.33 -14.23
N VAL A 25 -12.66 -14.75 -14.42
CA VAL A 25 -13.87 -13.93 -14.32
C VAL A 25 -14.84 -14.53 -13.32
N PHE A 26 -15.76 -13.71 -12.81
CA PHE A 26 -16.66 -14.09 -11.74
C PHE A 26 -18.12 -14.05 -12.23
N ASP A 27 -18.83 -15.14 -12.09
CA ASP A 27 -20.26 -15.26 -12.39
C ASP A 27 -21.12 -15.09 -11.10
N VAL A 28 -20.46 -14.91 -9.97
CA VAL A 28 -21.08 -14.75 -8.63
C VAL A 28 -20.54 -13.51 -7.93
N SER A 29 -21.31 -12.96 -7.00
CA SER A 29 -20.91 -11.90 -6.10
C SER A 29 -21.04 -12.32 -4.65
N GLY A 30 -20.29 -11.68 -3.76
CA GLY A 30 -20.35 -11.91 -2.33
C GLY A 30 -18.97 -12.14 -1.70
N VAL A 31 -18.99 -12.75 -0.51
CA VAL A 31 -17.79 -12.98 0.30
C VAL A 31 -17.34 -14.43 0.18
N ILE A 32 -16.13 -14.63 -0.33
CA ILE A 32 -15.44 -15.93 -0.25
C ILE A 32 -14.65 -15.95 1.06
N LYS A 33 -15.15 -16.73 2.03
CA LYS A 33 -14.44 -16.92 3.30
C LYS A 33 -13.34 -17.96 3.12
N LEU A 34 -12.10 -17.51 3.08
CA LEU A 34 -10.93 -18.36 2.91
C LEU A 34 -10.62 -19.15 4.18
N SER A 35 -10.05 -20.33 4.00
CA SER A 35 -9.35 -21.07 5.05
C SER A 35 -8.00 -20.39 5.36
N LYS A 36 -7.28 -20.93 6.36
CA LYS A 36 -5.93 -20.43 6.71
C LYS A 36 -4.89 -20.64 5.61
N ASP A 37 -5.17 -21.52 4.63
CA ASP A 37 -4.22 -21.78 3.53
C ASP A 37 -4.27 -20.63 2.53
N PRO A 38 -3.13 -20.00 2.17
CA PRO A 38 -3.13 -18.88 1.27
C PRO A 38 -3.62 -19.26 -0.13
N ILE A 39 -4.28 -18.32 -0.80
CA ILE A 39 -4.48 -18.40 -2.25
C ILE A 39 -3.14 -18.04 -2.92
N VAL A 40 -2.60 -18.96 -3.72
CA VAL A 40 -1.35 -18.72 -4.45
C VAL A 40 -1.66 -18.53 -5.94
N LEU A 41 -1.45 -17.30 -6.42
CA LEU A 41 -1.63 -16.93 -7.82
C LEU A 41 -0.52 -17.55 -8.68
N LYS A 42 -0.80 -17.78 -9.94
CA LYS A 42 0.12 -18.41 -10.88
C LYS A 42 0.51 -17.45 -12.00
N SER A 43 1.59 -17.78 -12.70
CA SER A 43 2.07 -17.00 -13.84
C SER A 43 1.05 -16.96 -14.98
N ASN A 44 1.09 -15.87 -15.75
CA ASN A 44 0.25 -15.70 -16.93
C ASN A 44 -1.25 -15.74 -16.61
N GLN A 45 -1.63 -15.08 -15.52
CA GLN A 45 -3.03 -14.93 -15.12
C GLN A 45 -3.49 -13.48 -15.24
N THR A 46 -4.73 -13.31 -15.65
CA THR A 46 -5.46 -12.04 -15.57
C THR A 46 -6.71 -12.26 -14.73
N ILE A 47 -6.82 -11.56 -13.60
CA ILE A 47 -7.94 -11.68 -12.67
C ILE A 47 -8.76 -10.39 -12.74
N LEU A 48 -10.05 -10.53 -13.07
CA LEU A 48 -10.96 -9.42 -13.37
C LEU A 48 -12.11 -9.38 -12.37
N GLY A 49 -11.87 -8.85 -11.16
CA GLY A 49 -12.85 -8.79 -10.08
C GLY A 49 -14.13 -7.99 -10.44
N HIS A 50 -14.02 -7.00 -11.31
CA HIS A 50 -15.15 -6.18 -11.78
C HIS A 50 -16.16 -6.93 -12.67
N THR A 51 -15.85 -8.15 -13.07
CA THR A 51 -16.82 -9.01 -13.80
C THR A 51 -17.86 -9.64 -12.86
N ALA A 52 -17.60 -9.63 -11.56
CA ALA A 52 -18.58 -10.11 -10.59
C ALA A 52 -19.87 -9.28 -10.65
N PRO A 53 -21.06 -9.91 -10.64
CA PRO A 53 -22.32 -9.16 -10.61
C PRO A 53 -22.55 -8.46 -9.26
N GLY A 54 -23.63 -7.69 -9.15
CA GLY A 54 -24.07 -7.06 -7.91
C GLY A 54 -22.98 -6.23 -7.21
N ASP A 55 -22.74 -6.51 -5.94
CA ASP A 55 -21.79 -5.76 -5.11
C ASP A 55 -20.33 -6.20 -5.29
N GLY A 56 -20.04 -7.07 -6.27
CA GLY A 56 -18.69 -7.55 -6.52
C GLY A 56 -18.23 -8.69 -5.62
N ILE A 57 -16.91 -8.90 -5.53
CA ILE A 57 -16.33 -10.05 -4.84
C ILE A 57 -15.36 -9.61 -3.75
N VAL A 58 -15.40 -10.27 -2.60
CA VAL A 58 -14.49 -10.07 -1.46
C VAL A 58 -13.84 -11.41 -1.09
N LEU A 59 -12.52 -11.42 -0.96
CA LEU A 59 -11.77 -12.51 -0.35
C LEU A 59 -11.53 -12.15 1.12
N TYR A 60 -12.09 -12.91 2.04
CA TYR A 60 -12.04 -12.63 3.47
C TYR A 60 -11.35 -13.75 4.26
N ASN A 61 -10.71 -13.39 5.36
CA ASN A 61 -10.10 -14.30 6.33
C ASN A 61 -8.92 -15.12 5.78
N GLY A 62 -8.18 -14.57 4.83
CA GLY A 62 -7.03 -15.29 4.26
C GLY A 62 -6.06 -14.39 3.52
N ARG A 63 -4.90 -14.96 3.22
CA ARG A 63 -3.84 -14.33 2.45
C ARG A 63 -3.97 -14.64 0.96
N VAL A 64 -3.64 -13.65 0.12
CA VAL A 64 -3.41 -13.85 -1.32
C VAL A 64 -1.93 -13.62 -1.62
N SER A 65 -1.24 -14.63 -2.11
CA SER A 65 0.19 -14.57 -2.45
C SER A 65 0.42 -14.63 -3.95
N ALA A 66 1.18 -13.70 -4.47
CA ALA A 66 1.67 -13.70 -5.86
C ALA A 66 3.13 -14.17 -5.97
N SER A 67 3.72 -14.70 -4.89
CA SER A 67 5.11 -15.18 -4.91
C SER A 67 5.32 -16.27 -5.96
N GLY A 68 6.36 -16.09 -6.78
CA GLY A 68 6.71 -16.99 -7.88
C GLY A 68 5.95 -16.74 -9.18
N ALA A 69 4.99 -15.83 -9.21
CA ALA A 69 4.25 -15.52 -10.42
C ALA A 69 5.03 -14.56 -11.34
N HIS A 70 4.74 -14.67 -12.65
CA HIS A 70 5.22 -13.78 -13.69
C HIS A 70 4.06 -13.45 -14.64
N ASN A 71 4.06 -12.27 -15.24
CA ASN A 71 3.00 -11.81 -16.16
C ASN A 71 1.61 -11.89 -15.51
N LEU A 72 1.45 -11.24 -14.36
CA LEU A 72 0.23 -11.31 -13.58
C LEU A 72 -0.48 -9.95 -13.61
N ILE A 73 -1.78 -9.99 -13.88
CA ILE A 73 -2.67 -8.82 -13.82
C ILE A 73 -3.79 -9.13 -12.83
N VAL A 74 -3.91 -8.31 -11.76
CA VAL A 74 -4.99 -8.42 -10.76
C VAL A 74 -5.75 -7.10 -10.73
N ARG A 75 -7.04 -7.13 -11.02
CA ARG A 75 -7.86 -5.93 -11.09
C ARG A 75 -9.16 -6.07 -10.30
N PHE A 76 -9.52 -5.00 -9.60
CA PHE A 76 -10.80 -4.85 -8.89
C PHE A 76 -11.10 -5.98 -7.90
N LEU A 77 -10.07 -6.47 -7.21
CA LEU A 77 -10.23 -7.52 -6.21
C LEU A 77 -10.17 -6.90 -4.81
N ARG A 78 -11.11 -7.29 -3.95
CA ARG A 78 -11.10 -6.92 -2.54
C ARG A 78 -10.50 -8.05 -1.72
N ILE A 79 -9.39 -7.77 -1.05
CA ILE A 79 -8.66 -8.72 -0.19
C ILE A 79 -8.70 -8.16 1.23
N ARG A 80 -9.48 -8.78 2.09
CA ARG A 80 -9.69 -8.36 3.48
C ARG A 80 -9.33 -9.50 4.43
N MET A 81 -8.07 -9.50 4.92
CA MET A 81 -7.60 -10.59 5.78
C MET A 81 -8.44 -10.72 7.04
N GLY A 82 -8.52 -9.67 7.85
CA GLY A 82 -9.39 -9.62 9.02
C GLY A 82 -8.81 -10.23 10.30
N ALA A 83 -9.40 -9.86 11.43
CA ALA A 83 -8.92 -10.22 12.77
C ALA A 83 -9.04 -11.72 13.10
N ALA A 84 -9.91 -12.45 12.41
CA ALA A 84 -10.09 -13.88 12.62
C ALA A 84 -8.97 -14.73 12.00
N TYR A 85 -8.10 -14.15 11.18
CA TYR A 85 -6.93 -14.86 10.66
C TYR A 85 -5.97 -15.20 11.80
N PRO A 86 -5.48 -16.47 11.90
CA PRO A 86 -4.84 -16.98 13.13
C PRO A 86 -3.44 -16.42 13.41
N SER A 87 -2.77 -15.80 12.43
CA SER A 87 -1.41 -15.25 12.60
C SER A 87 -1.42 -13.73 12.50
N ASP A 88 -0.68 -13.07 13.37
CA ASP A 88 -0.44 -11.63 13.39
C ASP A 88 0.91 -11.24 12.74
N GLN A 89 1.55 -12.17 12.02
CA GLN A 89 2.82 -11.98 11.32
C GLN A 89 2.69 -12.34 9.82
N VAL A 90 1.54 -12.02 9.23
CA VAL A 90 1.24 -12.37 7.84
C VAL A 90 0.55 -11.22 7.13
N ASP A 91 1.09 -10.88 5.96
CA ASP A 91 0.53 -9.85 5.08
C ASP A 91 -0.75 -10.34 4.41
N ALA A 92 -1.69 -9.43 4.17
CA ALA A 92 -2.92 -9.77 3.46
C ALA A 92 -2.64 -10.13 1.99
N CYS A 93 -1.72 -9.41 1.34
CA CYS A 93 -1.35 -9.66 -0.06
C CYS A 93 0.11 -9.28 -0.31
N GLY A 94 0.69 -9.82 -1.39
CA GLY A 94 2.01 -9.43 -1.84
C GLY A 94 2.81 -10.55 -2.50
N ALA A 95 4.11 -10.29 -2.70
CA ALA A 95 5.04 -11.23 -3.32
C ALA A 95 6.43 -11.11 -2.71
N ALA A 96 7.07 -12.27 -2.45
CA ALA A 96 8.45 -12.36 -2.01
C ALA A 96 9.44 -12.63 -3.16
N ASN A 97 8.93 -13.02 -4.32
CA ASN A 97 9.69 -13.29 -5.55
C ASN A 97 8.75 -13.27 -6.75
N GLY A 98 9.30 -13.27 -7.97
CA GLY A 98 8.54 -13.19 -9.21
C GLY A 98 8.70 -11.83 -9.91
N ALA A 99 8.07 -11.66 -11.07
CA ALA A 99 8.26 -10.46 -11.88
C ALA A 99 7.05 -10.12 -12.76
N ASP A 100 7.02 -8.88 -13.28
CA ASP A 100 6.04 -8.42 -14.26
C ASP A 100 4.60 -8.56 -13.75
N MET A 101 4.32 -7.91 -12.64
CA MET A 101 3.01 -7.97 -12.00
C MET A 101 2.38 -6.58 -11.91
N ILE A 102 1.07 -6.52 -12.08
CA ILE A 102 0.29 -5.32 -11.82
C ILE A 102 -0.94 -5.65 -10.95
N PHE A 103 -1.08 -4.88 -9.87
CA PHE A 103 -2.28 -4.82 -9.03
C PHE A 103 -2.94 -3.47 -9.28
N ASP A 104 -4.14 -3.48 -9.81
CA ASP A 104 -4.82 -2.28 -10.28
C ASP A 104 -6.26 -2.21 -9.76
N HIS A 105 -6.62 -1.09 -9.12
CA HIS A 105 -7.93 -0.90 -8.50
C HIS A 105 -8.31 -2.03 -7.51
N CYS A 106 -7.36 -2.47 -6.72
CA CYS A 106 -7.62 -3.43 -5.65
C CYS A 106 -7.92 -2.68 -4.32
N SER A 107 -8.67 -3.32 -3.44
CA SER A 107 -8.83 -2.87 -2.05
C SER A 107 -8.23 -3.93 -1.14
N ILE A 108 -7.10 -3.62 -0.51
CA ILE A 108 -6.32 -4.56 0.30
C ILE A 108 -6.27 -4.01 1.73
N THR A 109 -7.06 -4.62 2.60
CA THR A 109 -7.29 -4.11 3.95
C THR A 109 -7.20 -5.20 5.00
N TRP A 110 -7.12 -4.77 6.26
CA TRP A 110 -7.18 -5.62 7.45
C TRP A 110 -6.03 -6.64 7.54
N GLY A 111 -4.85 -6.26 7.02
CA GLY A 111 -3.63 -7.05 7.19
C GLY A 111 -3.27 -7.21 8.66
N ARG A 112 -2.75 -8.39 9.04
CA ARG A 112 -2.35 -8.69 10.42
C ARG A 112 -0.88 -8.34 10.68
N ASP A 113 -0.09 -8.18 9.63
CA ASP A 113 1.25 -7.58 9.59
C ASP A 113 1.20 -6.42 8.62
N GLU A 114 1.46 -6.60 7.34
CA GLU A 114 1.23 -5.62 6.31
C GLU A 114 -0.05 -5.91 5.51
N CYS A 115 -0.60 -4.84 4.93
CA CYS A 115 -1.68 -5.00 3.96
C CYS A 115 -1.14 -5.51 2.62
N PHE A 116 -0.11 -4.82 2.05
CA PHE A 116 0.48 -5.23 0.76
C PHE A 116 2.00 -5.07 0.77
N SER A 117 2.75 -6.16 0.59
CA SER A 117 4.21 -6.12 0.60
C SER A 117 4.86 -6.78 -0.60
N ILE A 118 5.92 -6.14 -1.08
CA ILE A 118 6.93 -6.71 -1.95
C ILE A 118 8.24 -6.75 -1.17
N ASN A 119 8.64 -7.94 -0.73
CA ASN A 119 9.80 -8.11 0.14
C ASN A 119 10.56 -9.38 -0.20
N PRO A 120 11.79 -9.28 -0.74
CA PRO A 120 12.56 -10.46 -1.19
C PRO A 120 12.82 -11.46 -0.05
N ASP A 121 12.61 -12.74 -0.32
CA ASP A 121 12.94 -13.86 0.58
C ASP A 121 14.21 -14.61 0.19
N GLY A 122 14.92 -14.14 -0.84
CA GLY A 122 16.12 -14.77 -1.36
C GLY A 122 15.88 -16.06 -2.16
N LYS A 123 14.62 -16.41 -2.45
CA LYS A 123 14.24 -17.59 -3.22
C LYS A 123 13.72 -17.20 -4.59
N GLY A 124 14.01 -18.05 -5.59
CA GLY A 124 13.51 -17.81 -6.95
C GLY A 124 13.99 -16.51 -7.57
N THR A 125 13.17 -15.94 -8.45
CA THR A 125 13.42 -14.64 -9.10
C THR A 125 13.15 -13.52 -8.11
N ALA A 126 14.12 -12.66 -7.85
CA ALA A 126 13.93 -11.46 -7.02
C ALA A 126 12.76 -10.62 -7.56
N PRO A 127 11.97 -9.97 -6.69
CA PRO A 127 10.85 -9.14 -7.10
C PRO A 127 11.30 -8.06 -8.08
N LYS A 128 10.69 -8.01 -9.26
CA LYS A 128 11.10 -7.13 -10.35
C LYS A 128 9.90 -6.65 -11.16
N ASN A 129 9.91 -5.37 -11.54
CA ASN A 129 8.90 -4.78 -12.40
C ASN A 129 7.48 -5.03 -11.88
N ILE A 130 7.23 -4.56 -10.66
CA ILE A 130 5.94 -4.74 -9.98
C ILE A 130 5.28 -3.39 -9.80
N THR A 131 4.02 -3.30 -10.21
CA THR A 131 3.20 -2.10 -10.05
C THR A 131 2.02 -2.39 -9.13
N ILE A 132 1.81 -1.51 -8.13
CA ILE A 132 0.52 -1.36 -7.48
C ILE A 132 0.00 0.04 -7.77
N GLN A 133 -1.20 0.11 -8.33
CA GLN A 133 -1.80 1.38 -8.70
C GLN A 133 -3.29 1.44 -8.41
N ASN A 134 -3.78 2.66 -8.25
CA ASN A 134 -5.21 2.95 -8.14
C ASN A 134 -5.90 2.14 -7.01
N SER A 135 -5.16 1.74 -5.99
CA SER A 135 -5.60 0.75 -4.99
C SER A 135 -5.69 1.36 -3.60
N ILE A 136 -6.61 0.85 -2.78
CA ILE A 136 -6.67 1.14 -1.35
C ILE A 136 -5.79 0.13 -0.61
N ILE A 137 -4.93 0.63 0.27
CA ILE A 137 -4.06 -0.14 1.16
C ILE A 137 -4.29 0.41 2.56
N GLY A 138 -5.11 -0.26 3.36
CA GLY A 138 -5.56 0.43 4.57
C GLY A 138 -6.10 -0.44 5.69
N GLN A 139 -6.38 0.24 6.79
CA GLN A 139 -6.91 -0.37 8.01
C GLN A 139 -6.12 -1.59 8.48
N GLY A 140 -4.79 -1.50 8.45
CA GLY A 140 -3.93 -2.54 9.02
C GLY A 140 -4.29 -2.78 10.48
N LEU A 141 -4.43 -4.04 10.89
CA LEU A 141 -4.88 -4.39 12.22
C LEU A 141 -3.74 -4.45 13.24
N GLN A 142 -4.04 -4.06 14.48
CA GLN A 142 -3.08 -4.12 15.58
C GLN A 142 -2.68 -5.59 15.87
N ASN A 143 -1.45 -5.85 16.33
CA ASN A 143 -0.43 -4.90 16.83
C ASN A 143 0.48 -4.29 15.75
N HIS A 144 0.66 -4.92 14.59
CA HIS A 144 1.55 -4.41 13.55
C HIS A 144 0.92 -3.25 12.77
N SER A 145 -0.22 -3.42 12.15
CA SER A 145 -0.95 -2.35 11.45
C SER A 145 -0.10 -1.58 10.43
N CYS A 146 0.51 -2.28 9.47
CA CYS A 146 1.39 -1.68 8.48
C CYS A 146 0.75 -1.60 7.10
N GLY A 147 1.02 -0.53 6.36
CA GLY A 147 0.63 -0.43 4.95
C GLY A 147 1.38 -1.43 4.08
N GLY A 148 2.71 -1.39 4.08
CA GLY A 148 3.49 -2.41 3.38
C GLY A 148 4.98 -2.14 3.24
N LEU A 149 5.71 -3.20 2.92
CA LEU A 149 7.09 -3.14 2.47
C LEU A 149 7.12 -3.07 0.95
N MET A 150 7.86 -2.12 0.39
CA MET A 150 8.14 -2.02 -1.04
C MET A 150 9.65 -2.05 -1.22
N GLN A 151 10.20 -3.26 -1.07
CA GLN A 151 11.63 -3.48 -1.01
C GLN A 151 12.10 -4.32 -2.19
N THR A 152 12.97 -3.76 -2.99
CA THR A 152 13.60 -4.40 -4.15
C THR A 152 15.10 -4.11 -4.15
N ASP A 153 15.81 -4.63 -5.13
CA ASP A 153 17.18 -4.20 -5.43
C ASP A 153 17.16 -2.95 -6.30
N ILE A 154 18.32 -2.27 -6.38
CA ILE A 154 18.50 -1.10 -7.24
C ILE A 154 18.29 -1.39 -8.73
N SER A 155 18.40 -2.64 -9.14
CA SER A 155 18.17 -3.09 -10.52
C SER A 155 16.73 -3.58 -10.79
N ASN A 156 15.90 -3.67 -9.74
CA ASN A 156 14.58 -4.30 -9.80
C ASN A 156 13.54 -3.31 -9.30
N GLY A 157 12.77 -2.72 -10.21
CA GLY A 157 11.88 -1.61 -9.88
C GLY A 157 10.51 -2.04 -9.37
N CYS A 158 9.94 -1.20 -8.49
CA CYS A 158 8.50 -1.19 -8.23
C CYS A 158 7.91 0.22 -8.39
N THR A 159 6.68 0.27 -8.85
CA THR A 159 5.90 1.49 -9.04
C THR A 159 4.68 1.48 -8.14
N ILE A 160 4.54 2.55 -7.36
CA ILE A 160 3.43 2.76 -6.43
C ILE A 160 2.72 4.04 -6.92
N PHE A 161 1.56 3.88 -7.58
CA PHE A 161 0.95 4.96 -8.33
C PHE A 161 -0.54 5.14 -8.06
N ARG A 162 -0.94 6.35 -7.66
CA ARG A 162 -2.35 6.72 -7.38
C ARG A 162 -3.05 5.81 -6.38
N ASN A 163 -2.36 5.42 -5.33
CA ASN A 163 -2.98 4.62 -4.27
C ASN A 163 -3.43 5.52 -3.11
N LEU A 164 -4.34 4.99 -2.33
CA LEU A 164 -4.70 5.49 -1.01
C LEU A 164 -4.09 4.58 0.05
N TYR A 165 -3.15 5.11 0.83
CA TYR A 165 -2.73 4.50 2.09
C TYR A 165 -3.51 5.17 3.22
N ILE A 166 -4.30 4.42 3.96
CA ILE A 166 -5.22 4.96 4.97
C ILE A 166 -5.27 4.10 6.23
N ASP A 167 -5.27 4.73 7.39
CA ASP A 167 -5.43 4.08 8.70
C ASP A 167 -4.41 2.96 8.99
N ASN A 168 -3.22 3.09 8.50
CA ASN A 168 -2.15 2.20 8.88
C ASN A 168 -1.22 2.90 9.89
N LYS A 169 -0.82 2.18 10.92
CA LYS A 169 0.09 2.71 11.93
C LYS A 169 1.39 3.24 11.33
N THR A 170 1.98 2.50 10.37
CA THR A 170 3.28 2.84 9.78
C THR A 170 3.48 2.17 8.42
N ARG A 171 4.63 2.39 7.79
CA ARG A 171 5.02 1.76 6.52
C ARG A 171 4.02 2.03 5.39
N ASN A 172 3.86 3.31 5.06
CA ASN A 172 2.93 3.78 4.01
C ASN A 172 3.65 4.37 2.77
N PRO A 173 4.54 3.60 2.10
CA PRO A 173 5.16 2.34 2.48
C PRO A 173 6.51 2.50 3.21
N LYS A 174 7.16 1.39 3.63
CA LYS A 174 8.59 1.33 3.89
C LYS A 174 9.31 0.81 2.64
N VAL A 175 10.33 1.52 2.20
CA VAL A 175 10.95 1.31 0.88
C VAL A 175 12.42 0.94 0.94
N LYS A 176 12.88 0.23 -0.10
CA LYS A 176 14.29 -0.04 -0.40
C LYS A 176 14.45 -0.33 -1.89
N GLY A 177 15.66 -0.08 -2.41
CA GLY A 177 16.01 -0.37 -3.80
C GLY A 177 15.44 0.65 -4.76
N LEU A 178 15.06 0.22 -5.96
CA LEU A 178 14.51 1.09 -6.99
C LEU A 178 13.00 1.18 -6.87
N ASN A 179 12.47 2.36 -6.49
CA ASN A 179 11.02 2.55 -6.42
C ASN A 179 10.60 3.97 -6.77
N GLN A 180 9.40 4.09 -7.34
CA GLN A 180 8.75 5.38 -7.53
C GLN A 180 7.39 5.40 -6.84
N PHE A 181 7.16 6.49 -6.11
CA PHE A 181 5.95 6.76 -5.34
C PHE A 181 5.32 8.05 -5.86
N VAL A 182 4.30 7.92 -6.69
CA VAL A 182 3.78 9.03 -7.49
C VAL A 182 2.26 9.13 -7.38
N ASN A 183 1.76 10.35 -7.15
CA ASN A 183 0.32 10.64 -7.09
C ASN A 183 -0.47 9.84 -6.04
N ASN A 184 0.17 9.40 -4.97
CA ASN A 184 -0.52 8.71 -3.89
C ASN A 184 -1.08 9.70 -2.87
N VAL A 185 -2.10 9.28 -2.15
CA VAL A 185 -2.60 9.94 -0.95
C VAL A 185 -2.28 9.06 0.25
N VAL A 186 -1.74 9.67 1.30
CA VAL A 186 -1.50 8.99 2.58
C VAL A 186 -2.27 9.75 3.65
N TYR A 187 -3.20 9.07 4.31
CA TYR A 187 -4.06 9.66 5.32
C TYR A 187 -3.98 8.89 6.64
N ASN A 188 -3.97 9.61 7.75
CA ASN A 188 -4.18 9.12 9.12
C ASN A 188 -3.24 7.98 9.54
N TRP A 189 -1.93 8.18 9.46
CA TRP A 189 -0.95 7.20 9.96
C TRP A 189 -0.71 7.36 11.47
N GLY A 190 -0.36 6.26 12.13
CA GLY A 190 -0.33 6.14 13.60
C GLY A 190 1.06 6.13 14.26
N SER A 191 2.14 6.27 13.52
CA SER A 191 3.49 6.39 14.07
C SER A 191 4.29 7.46 13.33
N GLY A 192 5.39 7.90 13.91
CA GLY A 192 6.19 9.06 13.53
C GLY A 192 6.22 9.50 12.07
N ALA A 193 6.15 8.59 11.08
CA ALA A 193 6.14 8.98 9.68
C ALA A 193 5.30 8.08 8.78
N ALA A 194 4.80 8.68 7.69
CA ALA A 194 4.05 8.00 6.65
C ALA A 194 4.96 7.15 5.76
N TYR A 195 5.84 7.79 4.98
CA TYR A 195 6.76 7.14 4.05
C TYR A 195 8.12 6.92 4.71
N ASN A 196 8.60 5.68 4.72
CA ASN A 196 9.77 5.28 5.47
C ASN A 196 10.93 4.88 4.54
N MET A 197 12.00 5.68 4.55
CA MET A 197 13.31 5.33 4.02
C MET A 197 14.18 4.83 5.18
N SER A 198 13.83 3.70 5.76
CA SER A 198 14.35 3.30 7.06
C SER A 198 15.82 2.86 7.01
N GLY A 199 16.57 3.15 8.07
CA GLY A 199 17.99 2.86 8.16
C GLY A 199 18.36 1.37 8.21
N ASP A 200 17.41 0.48 8.50
CA ASP A 200 17.59 -0.98 8.40
C ASP A 200 17.36 -1.50 6.97
N SER A 201 16.86 -0.67 6.07
CA SER A 201 16.80 -0.95 4.64
C SER A 201 18.21 -0.81 4.03
N GLN A 202 18.99 -1.86 4.12
CA GLN A 202 20.39 -1.85 3.71
C GLN A 202 20.55 -1.88 2.18
N GLY A 203 21.67 -1.32 1.72
CA GLY A 203 22.05 -1.25 0.32
C GLY A 203 21.57 0.03 -0.36
N LYS A 204 22.08 0.25 -1.57
CA LYS A 204 21.73 1.43 -2.37
C LYS A 204 20.28 1.43 -2.73
N SER A 205 19.66 2.60 -2.60
CA SER A 205 18.27 2.82 -2.98
C SER A 205 18.17 4.07 -3.84
N GLU A 206 17.29 4.04 -4.82
CA GLU A 206 16.96 5.17 -5.66
C GLU A 206 15.46 5.35 -5.72
N THR A 207 14.98 6.48 -5.22
CA THR A 207 13.57 6.74 -5.04
C THR A 207 13.14 7.99 -5.79
N THR A 208 12.00 7.91 -6.47
CA THR A 208 11.31 9.05 -7.06
C THR A 208 10.00 9.25 -6.33
N ILE A 209 9.84 10.39 -5.67
CA ILE A 209 8.68 10.70 -4.84
C ILE A 209 8.06 11.99 -5.37
N GLU A 210 6.94 11.88 -6.09
CA GLU A 210 6.37 13.03 -6.80
C GLU A 210 4.86 13.17 -6.63
N ASN A 211 4.46 14.42 -6.41
CA ASN A 211 3.07 14.84 -6.47
C ASN A 211 2.14 13.96 -5.60
N ASN A 212 2.58 13.68 -4.38
CA ASN A 212 1.78 12.95 -3.39
C ASN A 212 1.18 13.93 -2.38
N TYR A 213 0.08 13.52 -1.74
CA TYR A 213 -0.54 14.25 -0.66
C TYR A 213 -0.48 13.45 0.64
N PHE A 214 0.06 14.05 1.70
CA PHE A 214 0.17 13.47 3.04
C PHE A 214 -0.69 14.27 4.00
N ILE A 215 -1.74 13.66 4.55
CA ILE A 215 -2.76 14.32 5.37
C ILE A 215 -2.79 13.68 6.76
N VAL A 216 -2.49 14.46 7.77
CA VAL A 216 -2.53 14.01 9.17
C VAL A 216 -3.97 13.88 9.63
N GLY A 217 -4.36 12.68 10.02
CA GLY A 217 -5.69 12.39 10.55
C GLY A 217 -5.77 12.39 12.08
N PRO A 218 -6.88 11.90 12.63
CA PRO A 218 -7.17 11.91 14.07
C PRO A 218 -6.40 10.85 14.88
N CYS A 219 -5.50 10.10 14.27
CA CYS A 219 -4.87 8.95 14.91
C CYS A 219 -4.16 9.31 16.23
N HIS A 220 -4.33 8.45 17.21
CA HIS A 220 -3.62 8.47 18.49
C HIS A 220 -2.59 7.35 18.56
N ASN A 221 -1.58 7.55 19.37
CA ASN A 221 -0.56 6.55 19.65
C ASN A 221 -0.15 6.60 21.13
N TRP A 222 0.37 5.50 21.64
CA TRP A 222 0.96 5.48 22.97
C TRP A 222 2.27 6.24 22.98
N GLN A 223 2.38 7.27 23.82
CA GLN A 223 3.56 8.12 23.96
C GLN A 223 3.92 8.33 25.43
N ASN A 224 5.19 8.51 25.66
CA ASN A 224 5.67 8.93 26.97
C ASN A 224 5.47 10.43 27.11
N VAL A 225 4.55 10.83 27.98
CA VAL A 225 4.17 12.22 28.20
C VAL A 225 4.71 12.68 29.56
N ALA A 226 5.46 13.79 29.54
CA ALA A 226 5.94 14.43 30.78
C ALA A 226 4.77 15.01 31.55
N GLN A 227 4.70 14.73 32.83
CA GLN A 227 3.69 15.24 33.74
C GLN A 227 4.18 16.53 34.44
N PRO A 228 3.29 17.33 35.06
CA PRO A 228 3.67 18.54 35.76
C PRO A 228 4.62 18.31 36.98
N ASP A 229 4.66 17.09 37.49
CA ASP A 229 5.55 16.66 38.57
C ASP A 229 6.88 16.06 38.08
N GLU A 230 7.22 16.30 36.79
CA GLU A 230 8.43 15.79 36.14
C GLU A 230 8.43 14.26 35.93
N SER A 231 7.41 13.53 36.34
CA SER A 231 7.27 12.11 36.05
C SER A 231 6.91 11.88 34.57
N ILE A 232 7.14 10.66 34.08
CA ILE A 232 6.77 10.28 32.73
C ILE A 232 5.69 9.21 32.79
N LYS A 233 4.56 9.44 32.12
CA LYS A 233 3.50 8.44 31.96
C LYS A 233 3.33 8.08 30.49
N THR A 234 3.08 6.80 30.21
CA THR A 234 2.67 6.35 28.89
C THR A 234 1.18 6.60 28.72
N GLU A 235 0.81 7.47 27.80
CA GLU A 235 -0.56 7.88 27.54
C GLU A 235 -0.93 7.68 26.08
N TYR A 236 -2.22 7.43 25.81
CA TYR A 236 -2.77 7.30 24.44
C TYR A 236 -3.22 8.70 23.98
N VAL A 237 -2.35 9.37 23.25
CA VAL A 237 -2.50 10.78 22.87
C VAL A 237 -2.42 10.97 21.36
N PRO A 238 -2.89 12.09 20.83
CA PRO A 238 -2.70 12.43 19.43
C PRO A 238 -1.23 12.32 19.03
N MET A 239 -0.97 11.72 17.88
CA MET A 239 0.40 11.55 17.39
C MET A 239 1.07 12.91 17.13
N SER A 240 2.27 13.09 17.70
CA SER A 240 3.07 14.30 17.50
C SER A 240 4.56 14.00 17.69
N PRO A 241 5.45 14.46 16.79
CA PRO A 241 5.11 15.00 15.50
C PRO A 241 4.71 13.90 14.51
N ALA A 242 3.67 14.12 13.73
CA ALA A 242 3.40 13.33 12.54
C ALA A 242 4.29 13.85 11.39
N ARG A 243 5.00 12.99 10.69
CA ARG A 243 5.93 13.37 9.63
C ARG A 243 5.56 12.70 8.33
N PRO A 244 5.64 13.38 7.16
CA PRO A 244 5.41 12.73 5.87
C PRO A 244 6.54 11.73 5.55
N PHE A 245 7.80 12.07 5.88
CA PHE A 245 8.97 11.26 5.58
C PHE A 245 9.84 11.02 6.80
N ILE A 246 10.42 9.81 6.88
CA ILE A 246 11.43 9.45 7.88
C ILE A 246 12.54 8.60 7.24
N GLY A 247 13.74 8.71 7.80
CA GLY A 247 14.89 7.92 7.38
C GLY A 247 15.58 8.52 6.17
N GLY A 248 16.19 7.65 5.39
CA GLY A 248 17.15 8.08 4.39
C GLY A 248 18.51 8.41 5.02
N ASN A 249 19.54 8.00 4.33
CA ASN A 249 20.93 8.27 4.62
C ASN A 249 21.69 8.33 3.29
N SER A 250 22.99 8.33 3.29
CA SER A 250 23.82 8.35 2.07
C SER A 250 23.57 7.16 1.10
N ASN A 251 22.80 6.16 1.50
CA ASN A 251 22.39 5.05 0.61
C ASN A 251 21.11 5.34 -0.16
N PHE A 252 20.35 6.38 0.21
CA PHE A 252 19.11 6.76 -0.47
C PHE A 252 19.36 7.99 -1.36
N ASN A 253 19.37 7.76 -2.67
CA ASN A 253 19.31 8.81 -3.67
C ASN A 253 17.84 9.11 -3.98
N THR A 254 17.39 10.32 -3.69
CA THR A 254 15.97 10.64 -3.66
C THR A 254 15.64 11.87 -4.49
N TYR A 255 14.84 11.70 -5.53
CA TYR A 255 14.18 12.80 -6.20
C TYR A 255 12.82 13.04 -5.54
N CYS A 256 12.63 14.24 -4.99
CA CYS A 256 11.43 14.58 -4.22
C CYS A 256 10.88 15.92 -4.67
N LYS A 257 9.68 15.95 -5.28
CA LYS A 257 9.08 17.18 -5.82
C LYS A 257 7.55 17.13 -5.81
N GLY A 258 6.92 18.28 -5.55
CA GLY A 258 5.46 18.44 -5.62
C GLY A 258 4.70 17.61 -4.57
N ASN A 259 5.34 17.26 -3.46
CA ASN A 259 4.71 16.52 -2.37
C ASN A 259 4.17 17.50 -1.33
N TYR A 260 2.91 17.37 -0.97
CA TYR A 260 2.24 18.25 -0.02
C TYR A 260 1.99 17.55 1.31
N TYR A 261 2.15 18.30 2.38
CA TYR A 261 1.94 17.85 3.74
C TYR A 261 0.97 18.77 4.46
N ASP A 262 -0.15 18.21 4.87
CA ASP A 262 -1.23 18.84 5.58
C ASP A 262 -1.29 18.29 7.01
N ASN A 263 -1.12 19.16 7.98
CA ASN A 263 -1.02 18.74 9.39
C ASN A 263 -1.95 19.51 10.34
N ASN A 264 -2.82 20.35 9.81
CA ASN A 264 -3.68 21.22 10.64
C ASN A 264 -5.01 20.56 11.03
N LYS A 265 -5.41 19.46 10.35
CA LYS A 265 -6.62 18.68 10.64
C LYS A 265 -7.93 19.49 10.54
N ASP A 266 -8.00 20.45 9.66
CA ASP A 266 -9.18 21.31 9.51
C ASP A 266 -10.14 20.86 8.39
N GLY A 267 -9.76 19.81 7.65
CA GLY A 267 -10.54 19.25 6.54
C GLY A 267 -10.38 20.01 5.22
N ALA A 268 -9.51 21.03 5.15
CA ALA A 268 -9.15 21.70 3.91
C ALA A 268 -7.85 21.11 3.34
N LEU A 269 -7.72 21.08 2.03
CA LEU A 269 -6.47 20.70 1.36
C LEU A 269 -5.60 21.96 1.16
N ASP A 270 -5.00 22.43 2.22
CA ASP A 270 -4.14 23.61 2.23
C ASP A 270 -2.69 23.31 2.67
N GLY A 271 -2.28 22.04 2.53
CA GLY A 271 -0.96 21.55 2.87
C GLY A 271 0.18 22.33 2.23
N ILE A 272 1.34 22.29 2.86
CA ILE A 272 2.56 22.92 2.38
C ILE A 272 3.36 21.96 1.49
N GLU A 273 4.03 22.47 0.47
CA GLU A 273 4.97 21.67 -0.32
C GLU A 273 6.23 21.34 0.50
N ILE A 274 6.61 20.06 0.53
CA ILE A 274 7.87 19.61 1.11
C ILE A 274 8.97 19.79 0.10
N THR A 275 9.97 20.58 0.47
CA THR A 275 11.15 20.89 -0.34
C THR A 275 12.42 20.49 0.40
N GLN A 276 13.56 20.53 -0.28
CA GLN A 276 14.85 20.30 0.37
C GLN A 276 15.15 21.35 1.45
N GLU A 277 14.74 22.60 1.24
CA GLU A 277 14.97 23.72 2.15
C GLU A 277 14.19 23.55 3.47
N ASN A 278 12.95 23.05 3.43
CA ASN A 278 12.13 22.86 4.62
C ASN A 278 12.13 21.42 5.16
N TRP A 279 12.93 20.52 4.58
CA TRP A 279 12.97 19.12 4.95
C TRP A 279 13.21 18.89 6.44
N SER A 280 14.19 19.55 7.02
CA SER A 280 14.52 19.37 8.45
C SER A 280 13.45 19.86 9.41
N GLN A 281 12.55 20.72 8.96
CA GLN A 281 11.42 21.19 9.75
C GLN A 281 10.30 20.15 9.86
N TYR A 282 9.98 19.47 8.76
CA TYR A 282 8.81 18.59 8.66
C TYR A 282 9.15 17.09 8.57
N CYS A 283 10.35 16.76 8.18
CA CYS A 283 10.80 15.39 7.95
C CYS A 283 11.98 15.02 8.86
N SER A 284 12.38 13.77 8.84
CA SER A 284 13.60 13.33 9.49
C SER A 284 14.44 12.47 8.54
N GLY A 285 15.76 12.38 8.85
CA GLY A 285 16.72 11.72 8.00
C GLY A 285 17.36 12.66 6.99
N SER A 286 18.35 12.14 6.27
CA SER A 286 19.20 12.94 5.37
C SER A 286 19.50 12.15 4.09
N PRO A 287 18.50 11.94 3.22
CA PRO A 287 18.72 11.32 1.92
C PRO A 287 19.61 12.23 1.05
N VAL A 288 20.24 11.66 0.04
CA VAL A 288 20.92 12.42 -1.00
C VAL A 288 19.89 12.89 -2.02
N PHE A 289 19.65 14.19 -2.07
CA PHE A 289 18.68 14.76 -3.01
C PHE A 289 19.23 14.79 -4.43
N LEU A 290 18.42 14.36 -5.38
CA LEU A 290 18.70 14.38 -6.81
C LEU A 290 18.02 15.58 -7.47
N GLU A 291 18.70 16.21 -8.42
CA GLU A 291 18.16 17.33 -9.23
C GLU A 291 17.15 16.86 -10.29
N ALA A 292 17.21 15.58 -10.68
CA ALA A 292 16.31 14.99 -11.66
C ALA A 292 15.91 13.58 -11.22
N ARG A 293 14.76 13.14 -11.72
CA ARG A 293 14.30 11.76 -11.49
C ARG A 293 15.27 10.76 -12.16
N SER A 294 15.30 9.56 -11.61
CA SER A 294 16.09 8.48 -12.16
C SER A 294 15.59 8.03 -13.54
N ASP A 295 16.51 7.86 -14.47
CA ASP A 295 16.23 7.27 -15.77
C ASP A 295 15.90 5.75 -15.69
N LEU A 296 16.14 5.13 -14.54
CA LEU A 296 15.83 3.72 -14.31
C LEU A 296 14.32 3.48 -14.10
N HIS A 297 13.57 4.53 -13.76
CA HIS A 297 12.13 4.42 -13.57
C HIS A 297 11.37 4.56 -14.89
N PRO A 298 10.31 3.76 -15.14
CA PRO A 298 9.44 3.98 -16.27
C PRO A 298 8.73 5.33 -16.16
N ILE A 299 8.53 5.98 -17.31
CA ILE A 299 7.84 7.27 -17.36
C ILE A 299 6.34 7.08 -17.14
N ILE A 300 5.79 7.75 -16.14
CA ILE A 300 4.34 7.83 -15.91
C ILE A 300 3.80 9.04 -16.69
N ARG A 301 3.19 8.80 -17.84
CA ARG A 301 2.67 9.88 -18.71
C ARG A 301 1.39 10.53 -18.21
N SER A 302 0.64 9.84 -17.36
CA SER A 302 -0.64 10.31 -16.80
C SER A 302 -0.50 10.93 -15.40
N GLN A 303 0.71 11.37 -15.05
CA GLN A 303 0.98 12.04 -13.78
C GLN A 303 0.19 13.35 -13.66
N LYS A 304 -0.29 13.64 -12.47
CA LYS A 304 -1.09 14.80 -12.09
C LYS A 304 -0.34 15.63 -11.05
N SER A 305 -0.80 16.86 -10.78
CA SER A 305 -0.44 17.55 -9.55
C SER A 305 -0.92 16.78 -8.32
N ALA A 306 -0.39 17.07 -7.13
CA ALA A 306 -0.83 16.40 -5.90
C ALA A 306 -2.32 16.64 -5.60
N GLN A 307 -2.81 17.85 -5.83
CA GLN A 307 -4.23 18.20 -5.69
C GLN A 307 -5.12 17.39 -6.64
N GLU A 308 -4.81 17.39 -7.92
CA GLU A 308 -5.57 16.60 -8.91
C GLU A 308 -5.48 15.09 -8.66
N ALA A 309 -4.38 14.63 -8.07
CA ALA A 309 -4.21 13.24 -7.68
C ALA A 309 -5.14 12.87 -6.51
N TYR A 310 -5.26 13.77 -5.52
CA TYR A 310 -6.21 13.60 -4.41
C TYR A 310 -7.65 13.49 -4.93
N GLU A 311 -8.08 14.42 -5.77
CA GLU A 311 -9.42 14.42 -6.36
C GLU A 311 -9.70 13.11 -7.12
N TRP A 312 -8.71 12.66 -7.91
CA TRP A 312 -8.81 11.40 -8.63
C TRP A 312 -8.90 10.19 -7.69
N VAL A 313 -8.11 10.18 -6.61
CA VAL A 313 -8.10 9.11 -5.61
C VAL A 313 -9.46 9.02 -4.91
N VAL A 314 -10.03 10.12 -4.46
CA VAL A 314 -11.36 10.15 -3.84
C VAL A 314 -12.42 9.54 -4.78
N GLU A 315 -12.36 9.89 -6.06
CA GLU A 315 -13.36 9.41 -7.04
C GLU A 315 -13.18 7.93 -7.41
N LYS A 316 -11.93 7.47 -7.66
CA LYS A 316 -11.67 6.26 -8.46
C LYS A 316 -10.77 5.22 -7.82
N VAL A 317 -10.24 5.44 -6.63
CA VAL A 317 -9.35 4.47 -5.99
C VAL A 317 -10.08 3.22 -5.52
N GLY A 318 -9.36 2.09 -5.44
CA GLY A 318 -9.88 0.83 -4.94
C GLY A 318 -10.76 0.06 -5.93
N ALA A 319 -11.39 -0.98 -5.46
CA ALA A 319 -12.27 -1.82 -6.24
C ALA A 319 -13.66 -1.19 -6.39
N TYR A 320 -13.74 -0.02 -7.02
CA TYR A 320 -14.98 0.73 -7.18
C TYR A 320 -15.95 0.16 -8.22
N LEU A 321 -15.52 -0.81 -9.02
CA LEU A 321 -16.36 -1.54 -9.95
C LEU A 321 -16.59 -2.99 -9.48
N PRO A 322 -17.78 -3.57 -9.75
CA PRO A 322 -18.95 -2.93 -10.36
C PRO A 322 -19.57 -1.83 -9.48
N VAL A 323 -19.43 -1.90 -8.18
CA VAL A 323 -19.91 -0.92 -7.19
C VAL A 323 -18.87 -0.77 -6.09
N ARG A 324 -18.62 0.43 -5.60
CA ARG A 324 -17.82 0.66 -4.39
C ARG A 324 -18.63 0.17 -3.18
N ASP A 325 -18.08 -0.77 -2.42
CA ASP A 325 -18.79 -1.31 -1.25
C ASP A 325 -18.70 -0.39 -0.02
N GLU A 326 -19.46 -0.71 1.02
CA GLU A 326 -19.58 0.12 2.22
C GLU A 326 -18.26 0.29 2.98
N VAL A 327 -17.35 -0.69 2.93
CA VAL A 327 -16.03 -0.56 3.58
C VAL A 327 -15.16 0.46 2.85
N ASP A 328 -15.10 0.39 1.53
CA ASP A 328 -14.32 1.35 0.74
C ASP A 328 -14.98 2.75 0.76
N LYS A 329 -16.31 2.84 0.81
CA LYS A 329 -17.02 4.12 1.00
C LYS A 329 -16.63 4.76 2.32
N TYR A 330 -16.69 4.00 3.41
CA TYR A 330 -16.30 4.48 4.73
C TYR A 330 -14.89 5.08 4.73
N LEU A 331 -13.91 4.40 4.09
CA LEU A 331 -12.54 4.90 3.99
C LEU A 331 -12.43 6.20 3.17
N ILE A 332 -13.21 6.32 2.11
CA ILE A 332 -13.23 7.54 1.28
C ILE A 332 -13.92 8.69 2.02
N ASP A 333 -14.96 8.41 2.79
CA ASP A 333 -15.70 9.42 3.55
C ASP A 333 -14.89 10.00 4.73
N GLU A 334 -13.76 9.39 5.10
CA GLU A 334 -12.84 9.92 6.10
C GLU A 334 -11.89 11.00 5.55
N LEU A 335 -11.72 11.08 4.23
CA LEU A 335 -10.86 12.06 3.55
C LEU A 335 -11.53 13.42 3.43
#